data_4039f31d7f6873a692dc028f4ab5aed7
#
_entry.id   4039f31d7f6873a692dc028f4ab5aed7
#
_cell.length_a   1.000
_cell.length_b   1.000
_cell.length_c   1.000
_cell.angle_alpha   90.00
_cell.angle_beta   90.00
_cell.angle_gamma   90.00
#
_symmetry.space_group_name_H-M   'P 1'
#
loop_
_entity.id
_entity.type
_entity.pdbx_description
1 polymer ?
#
loop_
_entity_poly.entity_id
_entity_poly.type
_entity_poly.pdbx_seq_one_letter_code
_entity_poly.pdbx_strand_id
1 'polypeptide(L)'
;ESYEAARKILGETVPIVVSLDCGQVYSPSGIKLISRLTHALGTVSGATSTYTNVYSGLTNTYTMTNVYSLVTATRPVRKGFSLEWQNILPPNLDEQSLTELRHWSQKHPFARNILVSEDGQHTMIQANYIRPLDTPEEQARFQADISGALEPFRKEGHSARAIGLPLIEHEIRMSINEDIRRFVPVALGVLLVVLIVTFWGAPRLVAYVLANQIMGIVLLPTLYQLTGLHLNIFTILLLPLLTGVHLAMLTHVATAFQRAWLESGDPVTAIKTMWAEVIRASAFAALTTAIGLLALLASEVVQLREFGVLGAVGIGMLFILTFGPGLAWLPVLISKTVDRQKTQTSSRRIDAWARRVKEAYQPMMLLLVLGVAVIIAGISQVRTDVRPSEFLNSKSPARLMIEEMDEAYGGINIVQLEVDSGRTNGIN
;
A
#
# COMPACT_ATOMS: atom_id res chain seq x y z
N GLU A 1 -2.39 17.68 -11.87
CA GLU A 1 -1.88 18.64 -12.87
C GLU A 1 -0.97 19.71 -12.23
N SER A 2 -1.39 20.37 -11.14
CA SER A 2 -0.55 21.38 -10.45
C SER A 2 0.73 20.78 -9.84
N TYR A 3 0.67 19.59 -9.26
CA TYR A 3 1.83 18.91 -8.72
C TYR A 3 2.85 18.52 -9.81
N GLU A 4 2.39 18.02 -10.95
CA GLU A 4 3.28 17.69 -12.07
C GLU A 4 3.90 18.93 -12.73
N ALA A 5 3.18 20.04 -12.75
CA ALA A 5 3.72 21.32 -13.22
C ALA A 5 4.82 21.83 -12.27
N ALA A 6 4.58 21.81 -10.97
CA ALA A 6 5.56 22.16 -9.95
C ALA A 6 6.81 21.24 -10.00
N ARG A 7 6.61 19.92 -10.16
CA ARG A 7 7.69 18.93 -10.33
C ARG A 7 8.59 19.22 -11.53
N LYS A 8 8.02 19.69 -12.65
CA LYS A 8 8.80 20.07 -13.83
C LYS A 8 9.63 21.33 -13.65
N ILE A 9 9.17 22.26 -12.83
CA ILE A 9 9.83 23.57 -12.59
C ILE A 9 10.85 23.46 -11.47
N LEU A 10 10.52 22.78 -10.38
CA LEU A 10 11.34 22.70 -9.16
C LEU A 10 12.27 21.48 -9.13
N GLY A 11 12.15 20.56 -10.10
CA GLY A 11 12.81 19.25 -10.07
C GLY A 11 12.12 18.26 -9.14
N GLU A 12 12.50 17.00 -9.23
CA GLU A 12 12.01 15.95 -8.33
C GLU A 12 12.67 16.09 -6.96
N THR A 13 11.99 16.78 -6.05
CA THR A 13 12.41 16.84 -4.66
C THR A 13 11.65 15.82 -3.83
N VAL A 14 12.38 15.02 -3.08
CA VAL A 14 11.86 14.02 -2.16
C VAL A 14 12.03 14.53 -0.74
N PRO A 15 10.98 15.07 -0.11
CA PRO A 15 11.04 15.55 1.26
C PRO A 15 11.06 14.38 2.23
N ILE A 16 12.03 14.41 3.14
CA ILE A 16 12.16 13.50 4.27
C ILE A 16 12.22 14.31 5.54
N VAL A 17 11.51 13.88 6.56
CA VAL A 17 11.59 14.43 7.91
C VAL A 17 12.22 13.39 8.82
N VAL A 18 13.19 13.82 9.60
CA VAL A 18 13.88 12.99 10.59
C VAL A 18 13.62 13.56 11.97
N SER A 19 13.07 12.76 12.87
CA SER A 19 12.96 13.06 14.29
C SER A 19 14.17 12.48 15.03
N LEU A 20 14.74 13.24 15.94
CA LEU A 20 15.84 12.85 16.80
C LEU A 20 15.52 13.22 18.24
N ASP A 21 15.56 12.22 19.12
CA ASP A 21 15.54 12.44 20.56
C ASP A 21 16.93 12.83 21.04
N CYS A 22 17.06 14.05 21.51
CA CYS A 22 18.30 14.62 22.05
C CYS A 22 18.33 14.64 23.59
N GLY A 23 17.22 14.27 24.26
CA GLY A 23 17.01 14.48 25.71
C GLY A 23 16.96 15.97 26.09
N GLN A 24 17.92 16.75 25.65
CA GLN A 24 17.94 18.23 25.79
C GLN A 24 18.51 18.87 24.53
N VAL A 25 17.66 19.41 23.68
CA VAL A 25 18.07 20.08 22.42
C VAL A 25 18.96 21.27 22.68
N TYR A 26 18.61 22.10 23.67
CA TYR A 26 19.36 23.33 24.01
C TYR A 26 20.51 23.06 24.99
N SER A 27 21.33 22.07 24.66
CA SER A 27 22.59 21.76 25.36
C SER A 27 23.72 21.67 24.35
N PRO A 28 24.99 21.87 24.77
CA PRO A 28 26.13 21.70 23.86
C PRO A 28 26.20 20.31 23.24
N SER A 29 25.82 19.27 24.01
CA SER A 29 25.73 17.89 23.53
C SER A 29 24.58 17.69 22.52
N GLY A 30 23.39 18.25 22.78
CA GLY A 30 22.25 18.20 21.87
C GLY A 30 22.54 18.89 20.54
N ILE A 31 23.08 20.13 20.57
CA ILE A 31 23.48 20.85 19.35
C ILE A 31 24.53 20.09 18.55
N LYS A 32 25.53 19.49 19.22
CA LYS A 32 26.55 18.65 18.56
C LYS A 32 25.92 17.40 17.91
N LEU A 33 24.97 16.79 18.57
CA LEU A 33 24.25 15.62 18.05
C LEU A 33 23.44 15.98 16.80
N ILE A 34 22.68 17.09 16.84
CA ILE A 34 21.94 17.63 15.70
C ILE A 34 22.87 17.94 14.53
N SER A 35 24.02 18.58 14.80
CA SER A 35 25.02 18.90 13.78
C SER A 35 25.56 17.63 13.10
N ARG A 36 25.89 16.59 13.87
CA ARG A 36 26.35 15.30 13.35
C ARG A 36 25.31 14.68 12.43
N LEU A 37 24.03 14.64 12.87
CA LEU A 37 22.96 14.05 12.07
C LEU A 37 22.67 14.90 10.81
N THR A 38 22.65 16.22 10.93
CA THR A 38 22.49 17.13 9.78
C THR A 38 23.57 16.88 8.73
N HIS A 39 24.83 16.73 9.18
CA HIS A 39 25.93 16.40 8.28
C HIS A 39 25.77 15.01 7.65
N ALA A 40 25.42 13.99 8.43
CA ALA A 40 25.21 12.62 7.94
C ALA A 40 24.11 12.58 6.87
N LEU A 41 23.00 13.27 7.08
CA LEU A 41 21.92 13.39 6.08
C LEU A 41 22.38 14.19 4.84
N GLY A 42 23.25 15.18 5.02
CA GLY A 42 23.81 15.96 3.93
C GLY A 42 24.79 15.19 3.05
N THR A 43 25.34 14.06 3.50
CA THR A 43 26.21 13.17 2.70
C THR A 43 25.43 12.16 1.85
N VAL A 44 24.14 11.99 2.09
CA VAL A 44 23.30 11.10 1.29
C VAL A 44 23.13 11.68 -0.12
N SER A 45 23.21 10.84 -1.12
CA SER A 45 23.11 11.23 -2.54
C SER A 45 21.81 11.99 -2.83
N GLY A 46 21.94 13.14 -3.47
CA GLY A 46 20.84 14.05 -3.78
C GLY A 46 20.53 15.10 -2.71
N ALA A 47 21.27 15.10 -1.58
CA ALA A 47 21.11 16.11 -0.53
C ALA A 47 21.65 17.49 -0.89
N THR A 48 22.41 17.62 -1.97
CA THR A 48 23.04 18.87 -2.39
C THR A 48 22.50 19.33 -3.72
N SER A 49 22.23 20.63 -3.85
CA SER A 49 21.87 21.29 -5.11
C SER A 49 22.97 22.23 -5.54
N THR A 50 23.24 22.25 -6.83
CA THR A 50 24.20 23.18 -7.43
C THR A 50 23.45 24.19 -8.26
N TYR A 51 23.50 25.47 -7.88
CA TYR A 51 22.87 26.55 -8.60
C TYR A 51 23.97 27.38 -9.34
N THR A 52 23.79 27.55 -10.62
CA THR A 52 24.65 28.38 -11.42
C THR A 52 23.94 29.70 -11.72
N ASN A 53 24.42 30.78 -11.17
CA ASN A 53 23.88 32.10 -11.45
C ASN A 53 24.80 32.81 -12.45
N VAL A 54 24.24 33.21 -13.60
CA VAL A 54 24.94 33.96 -14.64
C VAL A 54 24.49 35.41 -14.54
N TYR A 55 25.26 36.23 -13.84
CA TYR A 55 25.02 37.67 -13.78
C TYR A 55 26.16 38.41 -14.49
N SER A 56 25.82 39.23 -15.47
CA SER A 56 26.76 40.14 -16.17
C SER A 56 28.05 39.46 -16.69
N GLY A 57 27.94 38.23 -17.23
CA GLY A 57 29.09 37.52 -17.80
C GLY A 57 29.97 36.78 -16.79
N LEU A 58 29.65 36.84 -15.51
CA LEU A 58 30.29 36.04 -14.45
C LEU A 58 29.39 34.86 -14.06
N THR A 59 29.94 33.66 -14.15
CA THR A 59 29.25 32.43 -13.74
C THR A 59 29.68 32.08 -12.32
N ASN A 60 28.77 32.26 -11.38
CA ASN A 60 29.00 31.84 -10.00
C ASN A 60 28.19 30.54 -9.72
N THR A 61 28.88 29.50 -9.29
CA THR A 61 28.30 28.23 -8.94
C THR A 61 28.26 28.10 -7.42
N TYR A 62 27.06 27.92 -6.86
CA TYR A 62 26.83 27.73 -5.43
C TYR A 62 26.31 26.32 -5.19
N THR A 63 26.96 25.57 -4.29
CA THR A 63 26.45 24.30 -3.82
C THR A 63 25.78 24.51 -2.47
N MET A 64 24.51 24.20 -2.38
CA MET A 64 23.72 24.31 -1.15
C MET A 64 23.27 22.92 -0.70
N THR A 65 23.32 22.69 0.61
CA THR A 65 22.77 21.48 1.21
C THR A 65 21.29 21.68 1.45
N ASN A 66 20.46 20.75 0.96
CA ASN A 66 19.00 20.79 1.12
C ASN A 66 18.54 20.14 2.44
N VAL A 67 19.36 20.22 3.48
CA VAL A 67 19.07 19.70 4.82
C VAL A 67 18.88 20.87 5.78
N TYR A 68 17.68 20.98 6.31
CA TYR A 68 17.25 22.05 7.20
C TYR A 68 17.08 21.53 8.62
N SER A 69 17.78 22.14 9.56
CA SER A 69 17.74 21.80 10.97
C SER A 69 17.93 23.05 11.83
N LEU A 70 17.84 22.92 13.12
CA LEU A 70 18.15 24.02 14.04
C LEU A 70 19.58 24.59 13.83
N VAL A 71 20.50 23.74 13.37
CA VAL A 71 21.93 24.13 13.13
C VAL A 71 22.11 24.86 11.80
N THR A 72 21.31 24.56 10.80
CA THR A 72 21.38 25.19 9.46
C THR A 72 20.39 26.33 9.29
N ALA A 73 19.51 26.54 10.27
CA ALA A 73 18.50 27.59 10.22
C ALA A 73 19.16 28.98 10.19
N THR A 74 18.65 29.84 9.30
CA THR A 74 19.12 31.22 9.11
C THR A 74 17.99 32.20 9.35
N ARG A 75 18.34 33.43 9.73
CA ARG A 75 17.41 34.55 9.84
C ARG A 75 17.89 35.74 9.00
N PRO A 76 16.96 36.48 8.41
CA PRO A 76 17.34 37.73 7.74
C PRO A 76 17.66 38.79 8.80
N VAL A 77 18.83 39.40 8.70
CA VAL A 77 19.27 40.50 9.54
C VAL A 77 19.50 41.72 8.68
N ARG A 78 18.92 42.84 9.04
CA ARG A 78 19.12 44.09 8.30
C ARG A 78 20.49 44.69 8.63
N LYS A 79 21.33 44.87 7.61
CA LYS A 79 22.63 45.50 7.75
C LYS A 79 22.67 46.72 6.82
N GLY A 80 22.29 47.85 7.36
CA GLY A 80 22.10 49.06 6.55
C GLY A 80 20.90 48.98 5.63
N PHE A 81 21.12 49.06 4.30
CA PHE A 81 20.09 48.92 3.26
C PHE A 81 19.97 47.51 2.69
N SER A 82 20.80 46.55 3.12
CA SER A 82 20.78 45.16 2.68
C SER A 82 20.24 44.21 3.75
N LEU A 83 19.67 43.09 3.30
CA LEU A 83 19.29 41.93 4.15
C LEU A 83 20.38 40.88 3.99
N GLU A 84 21.02 40.51 5.11
CA GLU A 84 21.99 39.41 5.16
C GLU A 84 21.36 38.23 5.90
N TRP A 85 21.55 37.02 5.38
CA TRP A 85 21.13 35.79 6.07
C TRP A 85 22.20 35.37 7.06
N GLN A 86 21.89 35.36 8.34
CA GLN A 86 22.79 34.95 9.40
C GLN A 86 22.30 33.67 10.04
N ASN A 87 23.21 32.77 10.34
CA ASN A 87 22.89 31.56 11.11
C ASN A 87 22.30 31.95 12.47
N ILE A 88 21.29 31.21 12.88
CA ILE A 88 20.65 31.42 14.17
C ILE A 88 21.51 30.84 15.29
N LEU A 89 22.25 29.75 14.97
CA LEU A 89 23.14 29.11 15.90
C LEU A 89 24.28 30.08 16.28
N PRO A 90 24.43 30.42 17.55
CA PRO A 90 25.52 31.28 17.98
C PRO A 90 26.88 30.58 17.81
N PRO A 91 27.96 31.33 17.54
CA PRO A 91 29.29 30.76 17.36
C PRO A 91 29.83 30.12 18.65
N ASN A 92 29.41 30.62 19.83
CA ASN A 92 29.73 30.09 21.13
C ASN A 92 28.48 29.41 21.72
N LEU A 93 28.64 28.18 22.20
CA LEU A 93 27.55 27.41 22.82
C LEU A 93 27.61 27.59 24.36
N ASP A 94 27.65 28.85 24.80
CA ASP A 94 27.53 29.17 26.24
C ASP A 94 26.06 29.15 26.70
N GLU A 95 25.84 29.13 27.98
CA GLU A 95 24.52 29.01 28.58
C GLU A 95 23.58 30.17 28.21
N GLN A 96 24.12 31.36 28.08
CA GLN A 96 23.37 32.55 27.67
C GLN A 96 22.90 32.43 26.25
N SER A 97 23.79 32.08 25.32
CA SER A 97 23.50 31.91 23.90
C SER A 97 22.49 30.79 23.64
N LEU A 98 22.57 29.67 24.37
CA LEU A 98 21.60 28.58 24.29
C LEU A 98 20.21 28.98 24.83
N THR A 99 20.17 29.84 25.85
CA THR A 99 18.90 30.40 26.37
C THR A 99 18.26 31.34 25.35
N GLU A 100 19.06 32.18 24.69
CA GLU A 100 18.56 33.03 23.59
C GLU A 100 18.04 32.24 22.42
N LEU A 101 18.74 31.16 22.01
CA LEU A 101 18.34 30.24 20.97
C LEU A 101 16.98 29.58 21.32
N ARG A 102 16.85 29.12 22.57
CA ARG A 102 15.59 28.55 23.08
C ARG A 102 14.44 29.57 23.00
N HIS A 103 14.67 30.79 23.48
CA HIS A 103 13.67 31.85 23.45
C HIS A 103 13.26 32.21 22.02
N TRP A 104 14.24 32.28 21.10
CA TRP A 104 13.97 32.53 19.69
C TRP A 104 13.14 31.41 19.07
N SER A 105 13.54 30.14 19.24
CA SER A 105 12.86 28.99 18.63
C SER A 105 11.44 28.81 19.15
N GLN A 106 11.16 29.14 20.43
CA GLN A 106 9.82 29.09 21.01
C GLN A 106 8.90 30.20 20.52
N LYS A 107 9.45 31.33 20.11
CA LYS A 107 8.67 32.49 19.63
C LYS A 107 8.51 32.52 18.12
N HIS A 108 9.43 31.92 17.39
CA HIS A 108 9.45 32.04 15.94
C HIS A 108 8.47 31.04 15.30
N PRO A 109 7.54 31.50 14.42
CA PRO A 109 6.52 30.65 13.84
C PRO A 109 7.06 29.43 13.07
N PHE A 110 8.22 29.59 12.41
CA PHE A 110 8.88 28.52 11.64
C PHE A 110 9.81 27.61 12.46
N ALA A 111 9.98 27.88 13.75
CA ALA A 111 10.83 27.05 14.61
C ALA A 111 10.01 26.33 15.68
N ARG A 112 9.01 27.02 16.22
CA ARG A 112 8.13 26.45 17.24
C ARG A 112 7.33 25.28 16.70
N ASN A 113 7.45 24.13 17.34
CA ASN A 113 6.77 22.87 16.98
C ASN A 113 7.04 22.42 15.53
N ILE A 114 8.13 22.90 14.90
CA ILE A 114 8.58 22.46 13.57
C ILE A 114 10.01 21.95 13.66
N LEU A 115 10.94 22.74 14.22
CA LEU A 115 12.33 22.32 14.36
C LEU A 115 12.62 21.69 15.72
N VAL A 116 11.89 22.12 16.77
CA VAL A 116 12.06 21.61 18.12
C VAL A 116 10.67 21.39 18.74
N SER A 117 10.50 20.29 19.45
CA SER A 117 9.28 19.98 20.21
C SER A 117 9.02 20.98 21.35
N GLU A 118 7.79 21.06 21.81
CA GLU A 118 7.41 21.99 22.86
C GLU A 118 8.17 21.76 24.16
N ASP A 119 8.47 20.49 24.49
CA ASP A 119 9.25 20.08 25.65
C ASP A 119 10.76 20.33 25.51
N GLY A 120 11.23 20.58 24.28
CA GLY A 120 12.67 20.79 23.99
C GLY A 120 13.52 19.51 24.04
N GLN A 121 12.91 18.33 23.98
CA GLN A 121 13.62 17.06 24.00
C GLN A 121 13.89 16.52 22.59
N HIS A 122 12.95 16.77 21.64
CA HIS A 122 13.03 16.28 20.27
C HIS A 122 13.34 17.41 19.29
N THR A 123 14.07 17.08 18.23
CA THR A 123 14.31 17.98 17.10
C THR A 123 13.91 17.33 15.80
N MET A 124 13.38 18.13 14.87
CA MET A 124 13.11 17.72 13.51
C MET A 124 14.16 18.26 12.55
N ILE A 125 14.61 17.41 11.65
CA ILE A 125 15.48 17.74 10.52
C ILE A 125 14.72 17.43 9.25
N GLN A 126 14.53 18.44 8.42
CA GLN A 126 13.94 18.27 7.10
C GLN A 126 15.07 18.17 6.07
N ALA A 127 15.03 17.12 5.26
CA ALA A 127 15.96 16.94 4.16
C ALA A 127 15.19 16.78 2.86
N ASN A 128 15.55 17.56 1.84
CA ASN A 128 14.96 17.45 0.51
C ASN A 128 15.99 16.87 -0.45
N TYR A 129 15.74 15.66 -0.95
CA TYR A 129 16.65 14.97 -1.85
C TYR A 129 16.21 15.17 -3.31
N ILE A 130 17.16 15.50 -4.19
CA ILE A 130 16.94 15.60 -5.62
C ILE A 130 17.48 14.32 -6.25
N ARG A 131 16.61 13.34 -6.44
CA ARG A 131 16.95 12.09 -7.11
C ARG A 131 15.70 11.40 -7.63
N PRO A 132 15.78 10.67 -8.75
CA PRO A 132 14.68 9.85 -9.21
C PRO A 132 14.45 8.67 -8.24
N LEU A 133 13.18 8.36 -7.96
CA LEU A 133 12.75 7.21 -7.16
C LEU A 133 11.63 6.46 -7.88
N ASP A 134 11.77 6.33 -9.19
CA ASP A 134 10.74 5.75 -10.06
C ASP A 134 10.68 4.22 -9.97
N THR A 135 11.79 3.59 -9.57
CA THR A 135 11.88 2.13 -9.47
C THR A 135 11.92 1.64 -8.03
N PRO A 136 11.39 0.42 -7.77
CA PRO A 136 11.47 -0.20 -6.45
C PRO A 136 12.90 -0.35 -5.92
N GLU A 137 13.87 -0.58 -6.82
CA GLU A 137 15.29 -0.72 -6.50
C GLU A 137 15.89 0.61 -6.03
N GLU A 138 15.53 1.73 -6.68
CA GLU A 138 15.97 3.06 -6.26
C GLU A 138 15.37 3.44 -4.91
N GLN A 139 14.10 3.14 -4.69
CA GLN A 139 13.44 3.36 -3.39
C GLN A 139 14.12 2.52 -2.28
N ALA A 140 14.44 1.25 -2.56
CA ALA A 140 15.11 0.38 -1.60
C ALA A 140 16.53 0.88 -1.26
N ARG A 141 17.29 1.35 -2.27
CA ARG A 141 18.63 1.95 -2.06
C ARG A 141 18.50 3.23 -1.23
N PHE A 142 17.54 4.08 -1.56
CA PHE A 142 17.31 5.31 -0.80
C PHE A 142 16.95 5.01 0.66
N GLN A 143 16.10 4.04 0.91
CA GLN A 143 15.78 3.56 2.26
C GLN A 143 17.04 3.08 3.01
N ALA A 144 17.90 2.33 2.33
CA ALA A 144 19.15 1.86 2.90
C ALA A 144 20.12 3.00 3.23
N ASP A 145 20.23 4.00 2.34
CA ASP A 145 21.07 5.20 2.52
C ASP A 145 20.61 6.00 3.75
N ILE A 146 19.29 6.28 3.87
CA ILE A 146 18.71 6.97 5.03
C ILE A 146 18.93 6.15 6.31
N SER A 147 18.61 4.84 6.26
CA SER A 147 18.80 3.97 7.43
C SER A 147 20.28 3.91 7.87
N GLY A 148 21.20 3.87 6.91
CA GLY A 148 22.65 3.90 7.18
C GLY A 148 23.09 5.21 7.84
N ALA A 149 22.51 6.35 7.44
CA ALA A 149 22.80 7.64 8.06
C ALA A 149 22.28 7.73 9.52
N LEU A 150 21.19 7.02 9.84
CA LEU A 150 20.57 7.01 11.17
C LEU A 150 21.18 5.97 12.13
N GLU A 151 21.75 4.90 11.58
CA GLU A 151 22.24 3.74 12.36
C GLU A 151 23.27 4.07 13.44
N PRO A 152 24.27 4.97 13.23
CA PRO A 152 25.21 5.35 14.29
C PRO A 152 24.52 5.94 15.52
N PHE A 153 23.48 6.76 15.29
CA PHE A 153 22.73 7.43 16.37
C PHE A 153 21.89 6.43 17.16
N ARG A 154 21.27 5.47 16.47
CA ARG A 154 20.52 4.37 17.11
C ARG A 154 21.41 3.49 17.97
N LYS A 155 22.64 3.19 17.51
CA LYS A 155 23.62 2.44 18.28
C LYS A 155 24.11 3.18 19.52
N GLU A 156 24.14 4.50 19.46
CA GLU A 156 24.44 5.36 20.63
C GLU A 156 23.28 5.46 21.63
N GLY A 157 22.11 4.84 21.32
CA GLY A 157 20.93 4.80 22.19
C GLY A 157 19.90 5.91 21.92
N HIS A 158 20.09 6.73 20.87
CA HIS A 158 19.16 7.79 20.51
C HIS A 158 18.02 7.26 19.63
N SER A 159 16.79 7.74 19.89
CA SER A 159 15.66 7.50 18.97
C SER A 159 15.84 8.40 17.74
N ALA A 160 16.28 7.82 16.62
CA ALA A 160 16.40 8.50 15.33
C ALA A 160 15.52 7.80 14.30
N ARG A 161 14.48 8.48 13.82
CA ARG A 161 13.50 7.94 12.88
C ARG A 161 13.31 8.89 11.71
N ALA A 162 13.05 8.32 10.54
CA ALA A 162 12.79 9.08 9.33
C ALA A 162 11.43 8.73 8.75
N ILE A 163 10.74 9.72 8.19
CA ILE A 163 9.49 9.56 7.46
C ILE A 163 9.53 10.38 6.18
N GLY A 164 8.88 9.88 5.16
CA GLY A 164 8.69 10.50 3.86
C GLY A 164 7.94 9.56 2.97
N LEU A 165 7.28 10.07 1.94
CA LEU A 165 6.43 9.27 1.07
C LEU A 165 7.15 8.01 0.53
N PRO A 166 8.38 8.09 -0.01
CA PRO A 166 9.06 6.88 -0.53
C PRO A 166 9.41 5.86 0.55
N LEU A 167 9.68 6.30 1.78
CA LEU A 167 9.97 5.41 2.90
C LEU A 167 8.69 4.66 3.32
N ILE A 168 7.56 5.37 3.38
CA ILE A 168 6.24 4.80 3.66
C ILE A 168 5.85 3.80 2.58
N GLU A 169 5.99 4.15 1.31
CA GLU A 169 5.69 3.27 0.18
C GLU A 169 6.54 2.00 0.22
N HIS A 170 7.83 2.13 0.53
CA HIS A 170 8.71 0.98 0.69
C HIS A 170 8.25 0.06 1.84
N GLU A 171 7.93 0.61 3.02
CA GLU A 171 7.43 -0.18 4.16
C GLU A 171 6.10 -0.86 3.86
N ILE A 172 5.18 -0.17 3.22
CA ILE A 172 3.91 -0.76 2.78
C ILE A 172 4.17 -1.92 1.83
N ARG A 173 5.06 -1.76 0.85
CA ARG A 173 5.43 -2.81 -0.11
C ARG A 173 6.04 -4.03 0.57
N MET A 174 6.93 -3.81 1.55
CA MET A 174 7.52 -4.89 2.33
C MET A 174 6.47 -5.64 3.15
N SER A 175 5.59 -4.91 3.84
CA SER A 175 4.48 -5.50 4.60
C SER A 175 3.55 -6.33 3.72
N ILE A 176 3.18 -5.82 2.55
CA ILE A 176 2.37 -6.54 1.57
C ILE A 176 3.04 -7.84 1.12
N ASN A 177 4.34 -7.81 0.80
CA ASN A 177 5.06 -9.01 0.39
C ASN A 177 5.13 -10.05 1.51
N GLU A 178 5.27 -9.61 2.76
CA GLU A 178 5.24 -10.51 3.92
C GLU A 178 3.86 -11.11 4.12
N ASP A 179 2.80 -10.33 4.00
CA ASP A 179 1.42 -10.78 4.09
C ASP A 179 1.10 -11.78 2.99
N ILE A 180 1.46 -11.53 1.74
CA ILE A 180 1.29 -12.49 0.64
C ILE A 180 1.98 -13.82 0.96
N ARG A 181 3.22 -13.78 1.45
CA ARG A 181 3.98 -14.99 1.80
C ARG A 181 3.31 -15.80 2.92
N ARG A 182 2.62 -15.15 3.84
CA ARG A 182 1.92 -15.79 4.95
C ARG A 182 0.50 -16.26 4.56
N PHE A 183 -0.27 -15.38 3.92
CA PHE A 183 -1.68 -15.66 3.63
C PHE A 183 -1.89 -16.61 2.46
N VAL A 184 -1.06 -16.55 1.41
CA VAL A 184 -1.25 -17.41 0.23
C VAL A 184 -1.15 -18.91 0.59
N PRO A 185 -0.15 -19.38 1.35
CA PRO A 185 -0.11 -20.79 1.77
C PRO A 185 -1.29 -21.19 2.65
N VAL A 186 -1.72 -20.33 3.57
CA VAL A 186 -2.87 -20.58 4.43
C VAL A 186 -4.16 -20.67 3.60
N ALA A 187 -4.37 -19.71 2.70
CA ALA A 187 -5.52 -19.70 1.80
C ALA A 187 -5.57 -20.95 0.91
N LEU A 188 -4.43 -21.36 0.36
CA LEU A 188 -4.32 -22.59 -0.43
C LEU A 188 -4.57 -23.85 0.43
N GLY A 189 -4.11 -23.85 1.67
CA GLY A 189 -4.39 -24.95 2.63
C GLY A 189 -5.88 -25.08 2.95
N VAL A 190 -6.54 -23.97 3.27
CA VAL A 190 -8.00 -23.92 3.49
C VAL A 190 -8.74 -24.34 2.22
N LEU A 191 -8.35 -23.83 1.07
CA LEU A 191 -8.88 -24.20 -0.23
C LEU A 191 -8.80 -25.71 -0.45
N LEU A 192 -7.64 -26.31 -0.22
CA LEU A 192 -7.42 -27.74 -0.37
C LEU A 192 -8.32 -28.55 0.54
N VAL A 193 -8.46 -28.16 1.82
CA VAL A 193 -9.37 -28.81 2.76
C VAL A 193 -10.82 -28.76 2.27
N VAL A 194 -11.28 -27.58 1.84
CA VAL A 194 -12.64 -27.41 1.29
C VAL A 194 -12.84 -28.29 0.06
N LEU A 195 -11.88 -28.34 -0.85
CA LEU A 195 -11.95 -29.18 -2.05
C LEU A 195 -11.97 -30.67 -1.72
N ILE A 196 -11.14 -31.13 -0.77
CA ILE A 196 -11.13 -32.52 -0.33
C ILE A 196 -12.48 -32.89 0.30
N VAL A 197 -13.05 -32.01 1.11
CA VAL A 197 -14.37 -32.26 1.74
C VAL A 197 -15.48 -32.25 0.68
N THR A 198 -15.46 -31.29 -0.26
CA THR A 198 -16.48 -31.19 -1.32
C THR A 198 -16.44 -32.37 -2.28
N PHE A 199 -15.23 -32.76 -2.71
CA PHE A 199 -15.02 -33.86 -3.66
C PHE A 199 -14.50 -35.13 -2.95
N TRP A 200 -15.03 -35.43 -1.75
CA TRP A 200 -14.62 -36.60 -1.00
C TRP A 200 -14.79 -37.88 -1.82
N GLY A 201 -13.70 -38.59 -2.05
CA GLY A 201 -13.71 -39.82 -2.87
C GLY A 201 -13.46 -39.60 -4.37
N ALA A 202 -13.25 -38.33 -4.80
CA ALA A 202 -12.92 -37.99 -6.18
C ALA A 202 -11.61 -37.19 -6.28
N PRO A 203 -10.44 -37.75 -5.89
CA PRO A 203 -9.17 -37.01 -5.81
C PRO A 203 -8.72 -36.43 -7.15
N ARG A 204 -9.15 -36.98 -8.27
CA ARG A 204 -8.87 -36.46 -9.59
C ARG A 204 -9.60 -35.15 -9.88
N LEU A 205 -10.82 -34.97 -9.37
CA LEU A 205 -11.53 -33.69 -9.46
C LEU A 205 -10.83 -32.62 -8.59
N VAL A 206 -10.36 -33.01 -7.41
CA VAL A 206 -9.54 -32.13 -6.58
C VAL A 206 -8.29 -31.70 -7.35
N ALA A 207 -7.56 -32.64 -7.98
CA ALA A 207 -6.38 -32.34 -8.77
C ALA A 207 -6.69 -31.43 -9.97
N TYR A 208 -7.83 -31.65 -10.64
CA TYR A 208 -8.30 -30.80 -11.74
C TYR A 208 -8.52 -29.33 -11.26
N VAL A 209 -9.28 -29.15 -10.20
CA VAL A 209 -9.57 -27.81 -9.67
C VAL A 209 -8.29 -27.12 -9.22
N LEU A 210 -7.41 -27.82 -8.51
CA LEU A 210 -6.13 -27.29 -8.04
C LEU A 210 -5.21 -26.88 -9.20
N ALA A 211 -5.08 -27.72 -10.22
CA ALA A 211 -4.23 -27.41 -11.38
C ALA A 211 -4.70 -26.15 -12.10
N ASN A 212 -6.01 -26.05 -12.39
CA ASN A 212 -6.57 -24.84 -13.00
C ASN A 212 -6.47 -23.63 -12.09
N GLN A 213 -6.65 -23.80 -10.77
CA GLN A 213 -6.50 -22.71 -9.81
C GLN A 213 -5.07 -22.16 -9.79
N ILE A 214 -4.07 -23.03 -9.80
CA ILE A 214 -2.66 -22.64 -9.88
C ILE A 214 -2.39 -21.89 -11.19
N MET A 215 -2.91 -22.39 -12.33
CA MET A 215 -2.80 -21.67 -13.61
C MET A 215 -3.41 -20.27 -13.52
N GLY A 216 -4.57 -20.12 -12.90
CA GLY A 216 -5.22 -18.83 -12.69
C GLY A 216 -4.37 -17.89 -11.83
N ILE A 217 -3.80 -18.39 -10.72
CA ILE A 217 -2.93 -17.59 -9.84
C ILE A 217 -1.67 -17.11 -10.58
N VAL A 218 -1.07 -17.94 -11.43
CA VAL A 218 0.12 -17.57 -12.25
C VAL A 218 -0.24 -16.57 -13.35
N LEU A 219 -1.45 -16.68 -13.91
CA LEU A 219 -1.91 -15.78 -14.96
C LEU A 219 -2.08 -14.33 -14.49
N LEU A 220 -2.49 -14.13 -13.23
CA LEU A 220 -2.73 -12.79 -12.69
C LEU A 220 -1.48 -11.89 -12.65
N PRO A 221 -0.32 -12.30 -12.11
CA PRO A 221 0.92 -11.53 -12.20
C PRO A 221 1.34 -11.23 -13.66
N THR A 222 1.10 -12.17 -14.58
CA THR A 222 1.36 -11.95 -16.00
C THR A 222 0.50 -10.82 -16.58
N LEU A 223 -0.75 -10.72 -16.14
CA LEU A 223 -1.64 -9.61 -16.53
C LEU A 223 -1.07 -8.25 -16.10
N TYR A 224 -0.52 -8.14 -14.88
CA TYR A 224 0.14 -6.91 -14.43
C TYR A 224 1.33 -6.53 -15.32
N GLN A 225 2.16 -7.50 -15.66
CA GLN A 225 3.32 -7.25 -16.54
C GLN A 225 2.91 -6.81 -17.94
N LEU A 226 1.85 -7.40 -18.50
CA LEU A 226 1.34 -7.07 -19.84
C LEU A 226 0.69 -5.68 -19.92
N THR A 227 0.03 -5.24 -18.84
CA THR A 227 -0.66 -3.95 -18.81
C THR A 227 0.26 -2.79 -18.44
N GLY A 228 1.46 -3.05 -17.93
CA GLY A 228 2.37 -2.02 -17.42
C GLY A 228 1.86 -1.27 -16.20
N LEU A 229 0.75 -1.72 -15.59
CA LEU A 229 0.17 -1.11 -14.40
C LEU A 229 0.96 -1.52 -13.15
N HIS A 230 1.09 -0.58 -12.21
CA HIS A 230 1.85 -0.81 -10.99
C HIS A 230 0.99 -1.49 -9.91
N LEU A 231 1.63 -2.39 -9.15
CA LEU A 231 1.03 -2.99 -7.97
C LEU A 231 0.83 -1.89 -6.90
N ASN A 232 -0.41 -1.65 -6.53
CA ASN A 232 -0.80 -0.73 -5.47
C ASN A 232 -1.65 -1.47 -4.41
N ILE A 233 -1.95 -0.80 -3.29
CA ILE A 233 -2.71 -1.37 -2.18
C ILE A 233 -4.03 -2.00 -2.63
N PHE A 234 -4.74 -1.37 -3.57
CA PHE A 234 -6.02 -1.88 -4.04
C PHE A 234 -5.84 -3.06 -4.98
N THR A 235 -4.90 -2.97 -5.93
CA THR A 235 -4.72 -4.02 -6.96
C THR A 235 -4.22 -5.34 -6.36
N ILE A 236 -3.55 -5.31 -5.21
CA ILE A 236 -3.18 -6.52 -4.47
C ILE A 236 -4.39 -7.31 -3.99
N LEU A 237 -5.48 -6.64 -3.62
CA LEU A 237 -6.74 -7.29 -3.21
C LEU A 237 -7.41 -8.06 -4.35
N LEU A 238 -7.03 -7.81 -5.61
CA LEU A 238 -7.53 -8.59 -6.75
C LEU A 238 -7.11 -10.05 -6.69
N LEU A 239 -5.92 -10.36 -6.16
CA LEU A 239 -5.45 -11.74 -6.11
C LEU A 239 -6.40 -12.66 -5.33
N PRO A 240 -6.75 -12.40 -4.05
CA PRO A 240 -7.71 -13.22 -3.33
C PRO A 240 -9.12 -13.14 -3.91
N LEU A 241 -9.56 -11.97 -4.39
CA LEU A 241 -10.87 -11.80 -4.99
C LEU A 241 -11.05 -12.68 -6.24
N LEU A 242 -10.14 -12.55 -7.21
CA LEU A 242 -10.19 -13.29 -8.46
C LEU A 242 -9.96 -14.80 -8.24
N THR A 243 -9.11 -15.17 -7.28
CA THR A 243 -8.89 -16.56 -6.87
C THR A 243 -10.19 -17.18 -6.34
N GLY A 244 -10.95 -16.45 -5.52
CA GLY A 244 -12.25 -16.93 -5.01
C GLY A 244 -13.30 -17.08 -6.11
N VAL A 245 -13.41 -16.11 -7.02
CA VAL A 245 -14.33 -16.17 -8.16
C VAL A 245 -13.98 -17.34 -9.10
N HIS A 246 -12.69 -17.51 -9.41
CA HIS A 246 -12.20 -18.61 -10.23
C HIS A 246 -12.52 -19.97 -9.62
N LEU A 247 -12.27 -20.11 -8.31
CA LEU A 247 -12.61 -21.33 -7.59
C LEU A 247 -14.10 -21.67 -7.69
N ALA A 248 -14.96 -20.67 -7.53
CA ALA A 248 -16.41 -20.87 -7.66
C ALA A 248 -16.77 -21.39 -9.06
N MET A 249 -16.22 -20.83 -10.13
CA MET A 249 -16.42 -21.32 -11.49
C MET A 249 -15.93 -22.77 -11.66
N LEU A 250 -14.73 -23.07 -11.19
CA LEU A 250 -14.15 -24.41 -11.28
C LEU A 250 -14.95 -25.47 -10.50
N THR A 251 -15.46 -25.12 -9.32
CA THR A 251 -16.27 -26.04 -8.52
C THR A 251 -17.63 -26.32 -9.19
N HIS A 252 -18.25 -25.31 -9.82
CA HIS A 252 -19.47 -25.50 -10.61
C HIS A 252 -19.23 -26.42 -11.81
N VAL A 253 -18.14 -26.21 -12.55
CA VAL A 253 -17.74 -27.07 -13.68
C VAL A 253 -17.50 -28.50 -13.19
N ALA A 254 -16.71 -28.68 -12.12
CA ALA A 254 -16.35 -29.99 -11.62
C ALA A 254 -17.56 -30.77 -11.09
N THR A 255 -18.48 -30.10 -10.36
CA THR A 255 -19.69 -30.75 -9.82
C THR A 255 -20.69 -31.10 -10.92
N ALA A 256 -20.93 -30.23 -11.89
CA ALA A 256 -21.82 -30.52 -13.00
C ALA A 256 -21.25 -31.66 -13.89
N PHE A 257 -19.95 -31.65 -14.16
CA PHE A 257 -19.28 -32.71 -14.87
C PHE A 257 -19.39 -34.04 -14.12
N GLN A 258 -19.11 -34.08 -12.81
CA GLN A 258 -19.24 -35.30 -12.01
C GLN A 258 -20.64 -35.89 -12.08
N ARG A 259 -21.66 -35.04 -11.97
CA ARG A 259 -23.06 -35.48 -12.09
C ARG A 259 -23.38 -36.07 -13.45
N ALA A 260 -23.05 -35.33 -14.53
CA ALA A 260 -23.31 -35.77 -15.90
C ALA A 260 -22.50 -37.04 -16.27
N TRP A 261 -21.31 -37.23 -15.71
CA TRP A 261 -20.51 -38.42 -15.86
C TRP A 261 -21.16 -39.65 -15.18
N LEU A 262 -21.68 -39.48 -13.96
CA LEU A 262 -22.35 -40.54 -13.24
C LEU A 262 -23.66 -41.01 -13.94
N GLU A 263 -24.33 -40.10 -14.64
CA GLU A 263 -25.55 -40.37 -15.38
C GLU A 263 -25.27 -41.03 -16.75
N SER A 264 -24.32 -40.47 -17.54
CA SER A 264 -24.08 -40.90 -18.92
C SER A 264 -23.06 -42.05 -19.06
N GLY A 265 -22.08 -42.09 -18.17
CA GLY A 265 -20.92 -43.00 -18.29
C GLY A 265 -19.95 -42.67 -19.44
N ASP A 266 -20.24 -41.62 -20.26
CA ASP A 266 -19.45 -41.19 -21.39
C ASP A 266 -18.86 -39.80 -21.17
N PRO A 267 -17.53 -39.60 -21.27
CA PRO A 267 -16.89 -38.32 -21.02
C PRO A 267 -17.33 -37.21 -21.97
N VAL A 268 -17.57 -37.51 -23.24
CA VAL A 268 -17.97 -36.54 -24.24
C VAL A 268 -19.38 -36.01 -23.98
N THR A 269 -20.31 -36.92 -23.67
CA THR A 269 -21.69 -36.57 -23.28
C THR A 269 -21.70 -35.78 -21.97
N ALA A 270 -20.89 -36.17 -20.98
CA ALA A 270 -20.77 -35.46 -19.73
C ALA A 270 -20.27 -34.02 -19.91
N ILE A 271 -19.28 -33.79 -20.78
CA ILE A 271 -18.80 -32.43 -21.10
C ILE A 271 -19.89 -31.60 -21.78
N LYS A 272 -20.60 -32.16 -22.75
CA LYS A 272 -21.68 -31.45 -23.45
C LYS A 272 -22.80 -31.03 -22.49
N THR A 273 -23.22 -31.94 -21.62
CA THR A 273 -24.26 -31.69 -20.62
C THR A 273 -23.81 -30.61 -19.62
N MET A 274 -22.62 -30.75 -19.05
CA MET A 274 -22.01 -29.76 -18.13
C MET A 274 -21.88 -28.39 -18.81
N TRP A 275 -21.38 -28.34 -20.06
CA TRP A 275 -21.25 -27.11 -20.82
C TRP A 275 -22.60 -26.38 -20.99
N ALA A 276 -23.63 -27.11 -21.42
CA ALA A 276 -24.97 -26.55 -21.62
C ALA A 276 -25.57 -26.02 -20.30
N GLU A 277 -25.26 -26.67 -19.19
CA GLU A 277 -25.80 -26.32 -17.88
C GLU A 277 -25.06 -25.12 -17.24
N VAL A 278 -23.74 -25.11 -17.29
CA VAL A 278 -22.91 -24.21 -16.46
C VAL A 278 -22.47 -22.93 -17.19
N ILE A 279 -22.23 -23.00 -18.51
CA ILE A 279 -21.59 -21.89 -19.24
C ILE A 279 -22.40 -20.60 -19.19
N ARG A 280 -23.72 -20.70 -19.37
CA ARG A 280 -24.59 -19.50 -19.39
C ARG A 280 -24.57 -18.81 -18.02
N ALA A 281 -24.79 -19.56 -16.95
CA ALA A 281 -24.80 -19.02 -15.59
C ALA A 281 -23.43 -18.40 -15.22
N SER A 282 -22.33 -19.12 -15.54
CA SER A 282 -20.98 -18.62 -15.29
C SER A 282 -20.63 -17.39 -16.14
N ALA A 283 -21.06 -17.34 -17.39
CA ALA A 283 -20.84 -16.18 -18.26
C ALA A 283 -21.58 -14.94 -17.74
N PHE A 284 -22.85 -15.09 -17.33
CA PHE A 284 -23.58 -13.99 -16.73
C PHE A 284 -22.96 -13.52 -15.40
N ALA A 285 -22.53 -14.45 -14.54
CA ALA A 285 -21.86 -14.11 -13.30
C ALA A 285 -20.53 -13.39 -13.55
N ALA A 286 -19.71 -13.88 -14.48
CA ALA A 286 -18.47 -13.22 -14.88
C ALA A 286 -18.71 -11.83 -15.46
N LEU A 287 -19.70 -11.68 -16.36
CA LEU A 287 -20.07 -10.42 -16.99
C LEU A 287 -20.56 -9.40 -15.97
N THR A 288 -21.51 -9.78 -15.10
CA THR A 288 -22.05 -8.87 -14.08
C THR A 288 -20.96 -8.42 -13.10
N THR A 289 -20.06 -9.31 -12.72
CA THR A 289 -18.92 -8.96 -11.84
C THR A 289 -17.94 -8.03 -12.58
N ALA A 290 -17.64 -8.32 -13.84
CA ALA A 290 -16.77 -7.45 -14.65
C ALA A 290 -17.39 -6.05 -14.84
N ILE A 291 -18.69 -5.95 -15.11
CA ILE A 291 -19.41 -4.65 -15.21
C ILE A 291 -19.36 -3.93 -13.86
N GLY A 292 -19.58 -4.63 -12.75
CA GLY A 292 -19.49 -4.06 -11.41
C GLY A 292 -18.09 -3.49 -11.10
N LEU A 293 -17.03 -4.18 -11.52
CA LEU A 293 -15.67 -3.70 -11.40
C LEU A 293 -15.38 -2.52 -12.35
N LEU A 294 -15.87 -2.56 -13.58
CA LEU A 294 -15.74 -1.44 -14.52
C LEU A 294 -16.50 -0.18 -14.07
N ALA A 295 -17.51 -0.30 -13.23
CA ALA A 295 -18.18 0.86 -12.63
C ALA A 295 -17.22 1.74 -11.79
N LEU A 296 -16.11 1.16 -11.29
CA LEU A 296 -15.06 1.91 -10.60
C LEU A 296 -14.30 2.89 -11.50
N LEU A 297 -14.45 2.81 -12.82
CA LEU A 297 -13.93 3.81 -13.76
C LEU A 297 -14.52 5.22 -13.52
N ALA A 298 -15.69 5.30 -12.88
CA ALA A 298 -16.30 6.56 -12.48
C ALA A 298 -15.62 7.21 -11.27
N SER A 299 -14.68 6.50 -10.60
CA SER A 299 -13.97 7.04 -9.45
C SER A 299 -12.93 8.09 -9.87
N GLU A 300 -12.75 9.12 -9.04
CA GLU A 300 -11.67 10.10 -9.20
C GLU A 300 -10.30 9.52 -8.77
N VAL A 301 -10.31 8.45 -7.96
CA VAL A 301 -9.10 7.79 -7.46
C VAL A 301 -8.52 6.87 -8.54
N VAL A 302 -7.34 7.21 -9.04
CA VAL A 302 -6.66 6.47 -10.13
C VAL A 302 -6.50 4.99 -9.81
N GLN A 303 -6.08 4.67 -8.58
CA GLN A 303 -5.85 3.30 -8.12
C GLN A 303 -7.13 2.44 -8.14
N LEU A 304 -8.30 3.03 -7.87
CA LEU A 304 -9.58 2.34 -7.96
C LEU A 304 -9.99 2.08 -9.42
N ARG A 305 -9.67 2.99 -10.34
CA ARG A 305 -9.89 2.77 -11.78
C ARG A 305 -9.03 1.62 -12.29
N GLU A 306 -7.75 1.59 -11.91
CA GLU A 306 -6.83 0.48 -12.25
C GLU A 306 -7.32 -0.85 -11.70
N PHE A 307 -7.76 -0.88 -10.44
CA PHE A 307 -8.38 -2.05 -9.82
C PHE A 307 -9.59 -2.54 -10.61
N GLY A 308 -10.46 -1.62 -11.05
CA GLY A 308 -11.65 -1.94 -11.83
C GLY A 308 -11.32 -2.59 -13.18
N VAL A 309 -10.39 -2.00 -13.94
CA VAL A 309 -9.97 -2.51 -15.25
C VAL A 309 -9.27 -3.86 -15.12
N LEU A 310 -8.25 -3.95 -14.25
CA LEU A 310 -7.51 -5.19 -14.04
C LEU A 310 -8.41 -6.32 -13.55
N GLY A 311 -9.34 -6.01 -12.64
CA GLY A 311 -10.28 -6.98 -12.13
C GLY A 311 -11.22 -7.50 -13.22
N ALA A 312 -11.78 -6.61 -14.04
CA ALA A 312 -12.67 -7.00 -15.14
C ALA A 312 -11.96 -7.86 -16.20
N VAL A 313 -10.75 -7.46 -16.60
CA VAL A 313 -9.92 -8.23 -17.54
C VAL A 313 -9.53 -9.57 -16.91
N GLY A 314 -9.13 -9.57 -15.62
CA GLY A 314 -8.78 -10.77 -14.89
C GLY A 314 -9.92 -11.80 -14.84
N ILE A 315 -11.16 -11.37 -14.56
CA ILE A 315 -12.35 -12.25 -14.59
C ILE A 315 -12.56 -12.82 -15.99
N GLY A 316 -12.46 -12.00 -17.02
CA GLY A 316 -12.58 -12.46 -18.42
C GLY A 316 -11.54 -13.52 -18.78
N MET A 317 -10.29 -13.30 -18.40
CA MET A 317 -9.19 -14.25 -18.62
C MET A 317 -9.41 -15.57 -17.85
N LEU A 318 -9.84 -15.50 -16.59
CA LEU A 318 -10.15 -16.68 -15.77
C LEU A 318 -11.36 -17.45 -16.31
N PHE A 319 -12.36 -16.76 -16.83
CA PHE A 319 -13.49 -17.39 -17.52
C PHE A 319 -13.01 -18.15 -18.78
N ILE A 320 -12.18 -17.51 -19.63
CA ILE A 320 -11.59 -18.14 -20.82
C ILE A 320 -10.71 -19.33 -20.42
N LEU A 321 -9.91 -19.19 -19.36
CA LEU A 321 -9.07 -20.27 -18.84
C LEU A 321 -9.94 -21.48 -18.40
N THR A 322 -11.01 -21.22 -17.67
CA THR A 322 -11.91 -22.27 -17.16
C THR A 322 -12.61 -23.03 -18.29
N PHE A 323 -13.24 -22.32 -19.22
CA PHE A 323 -14.09 -22.89 -20.27
C PHE A 323 -13.36 -23.19 -21.58
N GLY A 324 -12.13 -22.77 -21.73
CA GLY A 324 -11.24 -23.10 -22.86
C GLY A 324 -10.25 -24.20 -22.48
N PRO A 325 -8.96 -23.84 -22.29
CA PRO A 325 -7.92 -24.84 -22.03
C PRO A 325 -8.17 -25.64 -20.75
N GLY A 326 -8.84 -25.06 -19.73
CA GLY A 326 -9.19 -25.76 -18.51
C GLY A 326 -10.03 -27.02 -18.74
N LEU A 327 -10.96 -26.98 -19.68
CA LEU A 327 -11.80 -28.15 -19.98
C LEU A 327 -11.05 -29.27 -20.70
N ALA A 328 -9.96 -28.99 -21.41
CA ALA A 328 -9.21 -30.00 -22.17
C ALA A 328 -8.61 -31.10 -21.28
N TRP A 329 -8.32 -30.76 -20.01
CA TRP A 329 -7.74 -31.67 -19.01
C TRP A 329 -8.79 -32.57 -18.33
N LEU A 330 -10.06 -32.14 -18.32
CA LEU A 330 -11.12 -32.76 -17.57
C LEU A 330 -11.34 -34.26 -17.97
N PRO A 331 -11.49 -34.61 -19.26
CA PRO A 331 -11.67 -35.99 -19.66
C PRO A 331 -10.43 -36.88 -19.43
N VAL A 332 -9.23 -36.29 -19.55
CA VAL A 332 -7.97 -37.02 -19.37
C VAL A 332 -7.78 -37.45 -17.90
N LEU A 333 -8.10 -36.57 -16.98
CA LEU A 333 -7.93 -36.83 -15.54
C LEU A 333 -9.00 -37.78 -14.98
N ILE A 334 -10.21 -37.82 -15.54
CA ILE A 334 -11.37 -38.47 -14.89
C ILE A 334 -11.75 -39.81 -15.52
N SER A 335 -11.15 -40.20 -16.64
CA SER A 335 -11.58 -41.37 -17.45
C SER A 335 -11.65 -42.74 -16.78
N LYS A 336 -11.29 -42.92 -15.51
CA LYS A 336 -11.19 -44.25 -14.93
C LYS A 336 -11.84 -44.56 -13.57
N THR A 337 -12.27 -43.60 -12.76
CA THR A 337 -12.87 -43.97 -11.44
C THR A 337 -13.70 -42.82 -10.81
N VAL A 338 -15.00 -42.88 -10.97
CA VAL A 338 -15.93 -42.25 -10.03
C VAL A 338 -16.76 -43.38 -9.41
N ASP A 339 -16.56 -43.63 -8.11
CA ASP A 339 -17.28 -44.67 -7.38
C ASP A 339 -18.72 -44.22 -7.10
N ARG A 340 -19.68 -44.86 -7.76
CA ARG A 340 -21.11 -44.54 -7.65
C ARG A 340 -21.66 -44.62 -6.22
N GLN A 341 -21.05 -45.43 -5.34
CA GLN A 341 -21.61 -45.67 -4.02
C GLN A 341 -21.43 -44.53 -2.99
N LYS A 342 -20.40 -43.69 -3.13
CA LYS A 342 -20.10 -42.65 -2.15
C LYS A 342 -20.93 -41.37 -2.30
N THR A 343 -21.52 -41.13 -3.47
CA THR A 343 -22.28 -39.91 -3.76
C THR A 343 -23.69 -39.92 -3.12
N GLN A 344 -24.27 -41.08 -2.87
CA GLN A 344 -25.62 -41.19 -2.29
C GLN A 344 -25.71 -40.79 -0.81
N THR A 345 -24.64 -40.89 -0.04
CA THR A 345 -24.68 -40.61 1.41
C THR A 345 -24.78 -39.11 1.72
N SER A 346 -24.32 -38.23 0.80
CA SER A 346 -24.41 -36.77 0.93
C SER A 346 -25.85 -36.27 0.74
N SER A 347 -26.63 -36.87 -0.15
CA SER A 347 -28.01 -36.51 -0.45
C SER A 347 -28.93 -36.55 0.77
N ARG A 348 -28.86 -37.62 1.60
CA ARG A 348 -29.72 -37.76 2.77
C ARG A 348 -29.55 -36.66 3.83
N ARG A 349 -28.33 -36.18 4.04
CA ARG A 349 -28.06 -35.07 4.98
C ARG A 349 -28.60 -33.76 4.46
N ILE A 350 -28.43 -33.50 3.17
CA ILE A 350 -28.94 -32.30 2.50
C ILE A 350 -30.47 -32.27 2.52
N ASP A 351 -31.14 -33.42 2.24
CA ASP A 351 -32.58 -33.53 2.28
C ASP A 351 -33.15 -33.34 3.70
N ALA A 352 -32.45 -33.85 4.71
CA ALA A 352 -32.84 -33.65 6.12
C ALA A 352 -32.68 -32.17 6.53
N TRP A 353 -31.63 -31.52 6.05
CA TRP A 353 -31.40 -30.09 6.29
C TRP A 353 -32.44 -29.24 5.57
N ALA A 354 -32.73 -29.52 4.29
CA ALA A 354 -33.73 -28.82 3.50
C ALA A 354 -35.14 -28.92 4.13
N ARG A 355 -35.50 -30.07 4.69
CA ARG A 355 -36.75 -30.22 5.46
C ARG A 355 -36.78 -29.34 6.70
N ARG A 356 -35.68 -29.29 7.48
CA ARG A 356 -35.58 -28.41 8.66
C ARG A 356 -35.69 -26.93 8.30
N VAL A 357 -35.04 -26.49 7.21
CA VAL A 357 -35.16 -25.14 6.69
C VAL A 357 -36.61 -24.81 6.31
N LYS A 358 -37.30 -25.74 5.62
CA LYS A 358 -38.70 -25.57 5.24
C LYS A 358 -39.62 -25.51 6.46
N GLU A 359 -39.36 -26.27 7.50
CA GLU A 359 -40.13 -26.27 8.75
C GLU A 359 -39.87 -25.01 9.61
N ALA A 360 -38.64 -24.49 9.53
CA ALA A 360 -38.19 -23.33 10.32
C ALA A 360 -38.20 -22.01 9.51
N TYR A 361 -38.96 -21.91 8.39
CA TYR A 361 -38.90 -20.72 7.54
C TYR A 361 -39.32 -19.40 8.25
N GLN A 362 -40.32 -19.51 9.17
CA GLN A 362 -40.79 -18.30 9.88
C GLN A 362 -39.73 -17.72 10.81
N PRO A 363 -39.05 -18.47 11.72
CA PRO A 363 -37.99 -17.93 12.53
C PRO A 363 -36.78 -17.49 11.69
N MET A 364 -36.49 -18.14 10.55
CA MET A 364 -35.44 -17.72 9.63
C MET A 364 -35.74 -16.39 8.96
N MET A 365 -37.01 -16.16 8.54
CA MET A 365 -37.45 -14.85 8.01
C MET A 365 -37.37 -13.75 9.06
N LEU A 366 -37.75 -14.06 10.31
CA LEU A 366 -37.61 -13.10 11.40
C LEU A 366 -36.13 -12.74 11.65
N LEU A 367 -35.25 -13.74 11.64
CA LEU A 367 -33.81 -13.55 11.81
C LEU A 367 -33.20 -12.72 10.67
N LEU A 368 -33.68 -12.93 9.44
CA LEU A 368 -33.29 -12.11 8.27
C LEU A 368 -33.71 -10.66 8.45
N VAL A 369 -34.99 -10.41 8.81
CA VAL A 369 -35.52 -9.05 9.04
C VAL A 369 -34.77 -8.34 10.16
N LEU A 370 -34.52 -9.05 11.28
CA LEU A 370 -33.69 -8.54 12.38
C LEU A 370 -32.26 -8.22 11.92
N GLY A 371 -31.65 -9.11 11.14
CA GLY A 371 -30.32 -8.89 10.58
C GLY A 371 -30.28 -7.62 9.68
N VAL A 372 -31.26 -7.46 8.81
CA VAL A 372 -31.38 -6.25 7.97
C VAL A 372 -31.58 -4.99 8.82
N ALA A 373 -32.40 -5.05 9.86
CA ALA A 373 -32.60 -3.92 10.77
C ALA A 373 -31.33 -3.52 11.51
N VAL A 374 -30.54 -4.52 11.98
CA VAL A 374 -29.22 -4.28 12.61
C VAL A 374 -28.25 -3.65 11.63
N ILE A 375 -28.20 -4.12 10.36
CA ILE A 375 -27.35 -3.53 9.31
C ILE A 375 -27.75 -2.07 9.05
N ILE A 376 -29.05 -1.80 8.88
CA ILE A 376 -29.54 -0.41 8.68
C ILE A 376 -29.16 0.48 9.87
N ALA A 377 -29.34 0.01 11.09
CA ALA A 377 -28.94 0.76 12.29
C ALA A 377 -27.43 1.00 12.38
N GLY A 378 -26.63 0.05 11.87
CA GLY A 378 -25.16 0.14 11.84
C GLY A 378 -24.63 1.14 10.79
N ILE A 379 -25.35 1.39 9.69
CA ILE A 379 -24.90 2.29 8.61
C ILE A 379 -24.64 3.70 9.14
N SER A 380 -25.45 4.21 10.07
CA SER A 380 -25.27 5.54 10.65
C SER A 380 -24.02 5.66 11.55
N GLN A 381 -23.41 4.54 11.93
CA GLN A 381 -22.20 4.51 12.78
C GLN A 381 -20.92 4.28 11.99
N VAL A 382 -21.02 4.06 10.67
CA VAL A 382 -19.85 3.90 9.81
C VAL A 382 -19.09 5.22 9.71
N ARG A 383 -17.87 5.22 10.19
CA ARG A 383 -16.95 6.36 10.05
C ARG A 383 -16.10 6.14 8.79
N THR A 384 -16.00 7.16 7.96
CA THR A 384 -15.20 7.16 6.72
C THR A 384 -13.85 7.86 6.92
N ASP A 385 -13.29 7.79 8.13
CA ASP A 385 -11.97 8.36 8.42
C ASP A 385 -10.90 7.34 8.04
N VAL A 386 -10.16 7.64 6.97
CA VAL A 386 -9.05 6.81 6.50
C VAL A 386 -7.75 7.51 6.84
N ARG A 387 -7.02 7.00 7.81
CA ARG A 387 -5.69 7.49 8.16
C ARG A 387 -4.62 6.66 7.43
N PRO A 388 -3.74 7.29 6.64
CA PRO A 388 -2.66 6.57 5.96
C PRO A 388 -1.78 5.74 6.91
N SER A 389 -1.64 6.17 8.16
CA SER A 389 -0.92 5.44 9.21
C SER A 389 -1.51 4.07 9.56
N GLU A 390 -2.81 3.86 9.32
CA GLU A 390 -3.47 2.58 9.60
C GLU A 390 -3.09 1.47 8.62
N PHE A 391 -2.58 1.82 7.44
CA PHE A 391 -2.03 0.85 6.48
C PHE A 391 -0.63 0.34 6.86
N LEU A 392 0.01 0.99 7.83
CA LEU A 392 1.32 0.58 8.32
C LEU A 392 1.18 -0.42 9.48
N ASN A 393 2.10 -1.37 9.52
CA ASN A 393 2.19 -2.29 10.65
C ASN A 393 2.38 -1.49 11.95
N SER A 394 1.71 -1.89 13.05
CA SER A 394 1.79 -1.22 14.36
C SER A 394 3.21 -1.09 14.93
N LYS A 395 4.14 -1.93 14.46
CA LYS A 395 5.56 -1.91 14.85
C LYS A 395 6.46 -1.26 13.81
N SER A 396 5.91 -0.71 12.71
CA SER A 396 6.73 -0.11 11.67
C SER A 396 7.39 1.18 12.18
N PRO A 397 8.65 1.43 11.80
CA PRO A 397 9.34 2.68 12.14
C PRO A 397 8.58 3.93 11.71
N ALA A 398 7.94 3.90 10.54
CA ALA A 398 7.15 5.02 10.04
C ALA A 398 5.92 5.28 10.90
N ARG A 399 5.18 4.23 11.31
CA ARG A 399 4.02 4.40 12.18
C ARG A 399 4.41 4.94 13.56
N LEU A 400 5.44 4.35 14.18
CA LEU A 400 5.95 4.82 15.45
C LEU A 400 6.43 6.27 15.39
N MET A 401 6.98 6.70 14.25
CA MET A 401 7.35 8.09 14.06
C MET A 401 6.12 9.00 13.92
N ILE A 402 5.08 8.57 13.19
CA ILE A 402 3.83 9.32 13.08
C ILE A 402 3.21 9.56 14.46
N GLU A 403 3.15 8.51 15.28
CA GLU A 403 2.61 8.59 16.64
C GLU A 403 3.46 9.53 17.53
N GLU A 404 4.80 9.41 17.47
CA GLU A 404 5.73 10.30 18.18
C GLU A 404 5.57 11.76 17.73
N MET A 405 5.38 12.00 16.44
CA MET A 405 5.21 13.36 15.92
C MET A 405 3.84 13.95 16.27
N ASP A 406 2.79 13.14 16.31
CA ASP A 406 1.47 13.59 16.78
C ASP A 406 1.53 14.03 18.26
N GLU A 407 2.26 13.28 19.08
CA GLU A 407 2.43 13.60 20.52
C GLU A 407 3.36 14.80 20.75
N ALA A 408 4.52 14.83 20.09
CA ALA A 408 5.57 15.82 20.36
C ALA A 408 5.36 17.15 19.63
N TYR A 409 4.67 17.15 18.49
CA TYR A 409 4.57 18.32 17.60
C TYR A 409 3.12 18.69 17.22
N GLY A 410 2.13 17.86 17.61
CA GLY A 410 0.71 18.11 17.31
C GLY A 410 0.30 17.76 15.87
N GLY A 411 1.11 16.95 15.16
CA GLY A 411 0.83 16.42 13.81
C GLY A 411 1.91 16.64 12.77
N ILE A 412 1.80 15.91 11.64
CA ILE A 412 2.82 15.87 10.56
C ILE A 412 2.35 16.58 9.28
N ASN A 413 1.28 17.30 9.29
CA ASN A 413 0.74 17.89 8.06
C ASN A 413 1.69 18.97 7.52
N ILE A 414 2.59 18.55 6.62
CA ILE A 414 3.46 19.48 5.88
C ILE A 414 2.64 20.01 4.70
N VAL A 415 2.34 21.30 4.73
CA VAL A 415 1.77 22.03 3.60
C VAL A 415 2.89 22.73 2.86
N GLN A 416 3.13 22.34 1.62
CA GLN A 416 4.07 23.05 0.76
C GLN A 416 3.29 24.09 -0.06
N LEU A 417 3.65 25.37 0.14
CA LEU A 417 3.07 26.48 -0.61
C LEU A 417 4.03 26.89 -1.72
N GLU A 418 3.57 26.81 -2.96
CA GLU A 418 4.26 27.39 -4.11
C GLU A 418 3.74 28.82 -4.31
N VAL A 419 4.64 29.78 -4.32
CA VAL A 419 4.32 31.18 -4.61
C VAL A 419 4.97 31.56 -5.94
N ASP A 420 4.17 31.65 -7.00
CA ASP A 420 4.62 32.20 -8.26
C ASP A 420 4.55 33.73 -8.21
N SER A 421 5.69 34.39 -8.30
CA SER A 421 5.78 35.85 -8.34
C SER A 421 5.36 36.44 -9.70
N GLY A 422 5.09 35.60 -10.71
CA GLY A 422 4.78 36.02 -12.09
C GLY A 422 5.96 36.73 -12.80
N ARG A 423 7.18 36.68 -12.25
CA ARG A 423 8.38 37.33 -12.81
C ARG A 423 9.50 36.33 -13.04
N THR A 424 10.20 36.43 -14.15
CA THR A 424 11.24 35.50 -14.59
C THR A 424 12.47 35.39 -13.66
N ASN A 425 12.63 36.28 -12.67
CA ASN A 425 13.70 36.29 -11.67
C ASN A 425 13.16 36.60 -10.25
N GLY A 426 12.03 36.18 -9.98
CA GLY A 426 11.17 35.98 -8.82
C GLY A 426 11.29 36.83 -7.59
N ILE A 427 12.31 37.05 -6.91
CA ILE A 427 12.35 37.84 -5.65
C ILE A 427 13.54 38.77 -5.67
N ASN A 428 13.30 40.08 -5.89
CA ASN A 428 14.24 41.14 -5.62
C ASN A 428 13.96 41.73 -4.24
#